data_0e570c2ce0d3e42fd68d16216cb091f7
#
_entry.id   0e570c2ce0d3e42fd68d16216cb091f7
#
_cell.length_a   1.000
_cell.length_b   1.000
_cell.length_c   1.000
_cell.angle_alpha   90.00
_cell.angle_beta   90.00
_cell.angle_gamma   90.00
#
_symmetry.space_group_name_H-M   'P 1'
#
loop_
_entity.id
_entity.type
_entity.pdbx_description
1 polymer ?
#
loop_
_entity_poly.entity_id
_entity_poly.type
_entity_poly.pdbx_seq_one_letter_code
_entity_poly.pdbx_strand_id
1 'polypeptide(L)'
;MFGLKTKRQGEFGRHWQGTLSDYVMAIAYSPDGKTIAASSAAGEVVLCQGAGALSVTVLQESDGRSVDCLAFSQDGQFLSVGGQNGQVKIWQLQSGAFELVRILENTPAWVDRLAWSPTQNLLAFSLGKYVQVWDAALGEIATTLNFETSSALDITWHPDGKRLTVGGYQGVKIWTADDWDDDPYLLTIPSASVAIAWSPDGKYIASGNLDRTITVLEWENPHPWVMRGFPGKIRQLAWSDIFNKVGTPLLASSSAEGIVVWEKQEDETLGWESRVLAGHEATIQSVQFQPNSCLLASASADGWVCLWQKAKRQTQVLNGAPSGFSCLSWQPQGHQLAAGGQNGELLIWSKSVRGQGFG
;
A
#
# COMPACT_ATOMS: atom_id res chain seq x y z
N MET A 1 -20.89 -44.12 -11.72
CA MET A 1 -21.42 -42.94 -10.99
C MET A 1 -20.26 -41.95 -10.81
N PHE A 2 -20.18 -40.98 -11.66
CA PHE A 2 -19.16 -39.91 -11.52
C PHE A 2 -19.74 -38.85 -10.59
N GLY A 3 -19.17 -38.77 -9.39
CA GLY A 3 -19.54 -37.75 -8.41
C GLY A 3 -19.15 -36.35 -8.95
N LEU A 4 -20.14 -35.52 -9.19
CA LEU A 4 -19.98 -34.09 -9.41
C LEU A 4 -19.24 -33.49 -8.20
N LYS A 5 -17.96 -33.18 -8.37
CA LYS A 5 -17.23 -32.31 -7.43
C LYS A 5 -17.94 -30.97 -7.44
N THR A 6 -18.74 -30.69 -6.43
CA THR A 6 -19.25 -29.35 -6.16
C THR A 6 -18.04 -28.41 -6.12
N LYS A 7 -17.93 -27.51 -7.10
CA LYS A 7 -16.98 -26.40 -7.04
C LYS A 7 -17.22 -25.71 -5.72
N ARG A 8 -16.25 -25.75 -4.79
CA ARG A 8 -16.28 -24.94 -3.57
C ARG A 8 -16.41 -23.49 -4.04
N GLN A 9 -17.54 -22.88 -3.75
CA GLN A 9 -17.74 -21.45 -3.97
C GLN A 9 -16.64 -20.73 -3.19
N GLY A 10 -15.90 -19.81 -3.86
CA GLY A 10 -14.81 -19.09 -3.22
C GLY A 10 -15.31 -18.27 -2.03
N GLU A 11 -14.41 -17.93 -1.13
CA GLU A 11 -14.74 -17.12 0.06
C GLU A 11 -15.16 -15.69 -0.31
N PHE A 12 -14.63 -15.14 -1.44
CA PHE A 12 -14.94 -13.81 -1.95
C PHE A 12 -15.67 -13.89 -3.28
N GLY A 13 -16.80 -13.19 -3.39
CA GLY A 13 -17.60 -13.04 -4.63
C GLY A 13 -17.53 -11.60 -5.13
N ARG A 14 -17.68 -11.40 -6.47
CA ARG A 14 -17.76 -10.08 -7.07
C ARG A 14 -18.95 -9.33 -6.48
N HIS A 15 -18.67 -8.16 -5.92
CA HIS A 15 -19.67 -7.29 -5.32
C HIS A 15 -20.06 -6.13 -6.24
N TRP A 16 -19.04 -5.51 -6.85
CA TRP A 16 -19.25 -4.36 -7.73
C TRP A 16 -18.13 -4.24 -8.75
N GLN A 17 -18.41 -3.55 -9.84
CA GLN A 17 -17.43 -3.16 -10.85
C GLN A 17 -17.78 -1.81 -11.46
N GLY A 18 -16.75 -1.05 -11.80
CA GLY A 18 -16.78 0.21 -12.54
C GLY A 18 -15.55 0.34 -13.42
N THR A 19 -15.42 1.49 -14.06
CA THR A 19 -14.30 1.78 -14.96
C THR A 19 -13.93 3.25 -14.84
N LEU A 20 -12.65 3.53 -14.67
CA LEU A 20 -12.03 4.84 -14.84
C LEU A 20 -11.62 5.02 -16.29
N SER A 21 -11.26 6.24 -16.67
CA SER A 21 -10.92 6.59 -18.06
C SER A 21 -9.59 5.98 -18.54
N ASP A 22 -8.69 5.56 -17.63
CA ASP A 22 -7.37 5.00 -17.95
C ASP A 22 -6.86 4.11 -16.79
N TYR A 23 -5.65 3.60 -16.90
CA TYR A 23 -4.92 2.79 -15.93
C TYR A 23 -5.16 3.29 -14.50
N VAL A 24 -5.64 2.41 -13.62
CA VAL A 24 -5.87 2.76 -12.21
C VAL A 24 -4.53 2.81 -11.49
N MET A 25 -4.13 4.02 -11.08
CA MET A 25 -2.83 4.25 -10.44
C MET A 25 -2.83 3.87 -8.97
N ALA A 26 -3.86 4.28 -8.24
CA ALA A 26 -3.96 4.03 -6.80
C ALA A 26 -5.42 3.83 -6.35
N ILE A 27 -5.59 3.04 -5.29
CA ILE A 27 -6.87 2.81 -4.60
C ILE A 27 -6.63 2.84 -3.10
N ALA A 28 -7.53 3.49 -2.36
CA ALA A 28 -7.56 3.44 -0.90
C ALA A 28 -8.99 3.36 -0.37
N TYR A 29 -9.19 2.61 0.71
CA TYR A 29 -10.38 2.70 1.54
C TYR A 29 -10.22 3.80 2.59
N SER A 30 -11.32 4.49 2.91
CA SER A 30 -11.40 5.33 4.09
C SER A 30 -11.24 4.47 5.36
N PRO A 31 -10.76 5.02 6.50
CA PRO A 31 -10.55 4.27 7.73
C PRO A 31 -11.81 3.59 8.27
N ASP A 32 -12.99 4.18 8.05
CA ASP A 32 -14.28 3.60 8.41
C ASP A 32 -14.76 2.51 7.43
N GLY A 33 -14.05 2.33 6.29
CA GLY A 33 -14.32 1.33 5.26
C GLY A 33 -15.56 1.57 4.41
N LYS A 34 -16.15 2.79 4.44
CA LYS A 34 -17.40 3.09 3.72
C LYS A 34 -17.18 3.76 2.37
N THR A 35 -16.01 4.33 2.17
CA THR A 35 -15.64 5.05 0.95
C THR A 35 -14.38 4.43 0.34
N ILE A 36 -14.37 4.28 -0.97
CA ILE A 36 -13.19 3.93 -1.75
C ILE A 36 -12.84 5.13 -2.61
N ALA A 37 -11.59 5.57 -2.56
CA ALA A 37 -11.03 6.51 -3.52
C ALA A 37 -10.18 5.76 -4.54
N ALA A 38 -10.26 6.16 -5.81
CA ALA A 38 -9.41 5.66 -6.86
C ALA A 38 -8.95 6.78 -7.79
N SER A 39 -7.73 6.64 -8.34
CA SER A 39 -7.14 7.58 -9.28
C SER A 39 -6.66 6.89 -10.55
N SER A 40 -6.58 7.63 -11.65
CA SER A 40 -6.15 7.13 -12.96
C SER A 40 -4.94 7.86 -13.53
N ALA A 41 -4.31 7.23 -14.51
CA ALA A 41 -3.23 7.82 -15.31
C ALA A 41 -3.71 8.98 -16.20
N ALA A 42 -5.03 9.10 -16.44
CA ALA A 42 -5.62 10.26 -17.12
C ALA A 42 -5.88 11.46 -16.19
N GLY A 43 -5.63 11.32 -14.87
CA GLY A 43 -5.81 12.41 -13.90
C GLY A 43 -7.15 12.40 -13.17
N GLU A 44 -8.02 11.45 -13.45
CA GLU A 44 -9.31 11.31 -12.82
C GLU A 44 -9.19 10.84 -11.37
N VAL A 45 -10.03 11.40 -10.48
CA VAL A 45 -10.16 10.96 -9.08
C VAL A 45 -11.63 10.74 -8.77
N VAL A 46 -11.98 9.54 -8.33
CA VAL A 46 -13.35 9.15 -8.02
C VAL A 46 -13.49 8.64 -6.59
N LEU A 47 -14.70 8.81 -6.03
CA LEU A 47 -15.15 8.16 -4.81
C LEU A 47 -16.24 7.15 -5.13
N CYS A 48 -16.16 5.96 -4.55
CA CYS A 48 -17.21 4.96 -4.57
C CYS A 48 -17.76 4.80 -3.15
N GLN A 49 -19.06 5.03 -2.97
CA GLN A 49 -19.73 5.05 -1.66
C GLN A 49 -21.08 4.31 -1.75
N GLY A 50 -21.47 3.66 -0.65
CA GLY A 50 -22.78 3.00 -0.53
C GLY A 50 -22.70 1.62 0.11
N ALA A 51 -23.79 1.21 0.77
CA ALA A 51 -23.88 -0.09 1.46
C ALA A 51 -24.38 -1.24 0.56
N GLY A 52 -24.90 -0.96 -0.61
CA GLY A 52 -25.43 -1.94 -1.56
C GLY A 52 -24.99 -1.62 -2.99
N ALA A 53 -25.77 -0.86 -3.74
CA ALA A 53 -25.32 -0.29 -5.01
C ALA A 53 -24.37 0.87 -4.70
N LEU A 54 -23.10 0.79 -5.14
CA LEU A 54 -22.16 1.87 -4.97
C LEU A 54 -22.46 3.00 -5.94
N SER A 55 -22.56 4.22 -5.43
CA SER A 55 -22.54 5.46 -6.23
C SER A 55 -21.10 5.89 -6.47
N VAL A 56 -20.83 6.39 -7.67
CA VAL A 56 -19.53 6.97 -8.04
C VAL A 56 -19.68 8.48 -8.10
N THR A 57 -18.82 9.17 -7.37
CA THR A 57 -18.72 10.64 -7.40
C THR A 57 -17.35 11.02 -7.94
N VAL A 58 -17.32 11.85 -8.98
CA VAL A 58 -16.06 12.38 -9.53
C VAL A 58 -15.64 13.59 -8.71
N LEU A 59 -14.45 13.53 -8.07
CA LEU A 59 -13.84 14.65 -7.37
C LEU A 59 -12.97 15.49 -8.29
N GLN A 60 -12.35 14.86 -9.26
CA GLN A 60 -11.53 15.48 -10.27
C GLN A 60 -11.76 14.80 -11.61
N GLU A 61 -12.08 15.58 -12.63
CA GLU A 61 -12.16 15.11 -14.02
C GLU A 61 -10.76 14.85 -14.58
N SER A 62 -10.69 14.03 -15.61
CA SER A 62 -9.47 13.76 -16.37
C SER A 62 -8.93 15.04 -17.00
N ASP A 63 -7.65 15.34 -16.75
CA ASP A 63 -6.90 16.46 -17.32
C ASP A 63 -5.69 16.02 -18.18
N GLY A 64 -5.52 14.69 -18.34
CA GLY A 64 -4.41 14.07 -19.08
C GLY A 64 -3.11 14.02 -18.31
N ARG A 65 -3.10 14.32 -17.01
CA ARG A 65 -1.92 14.24 -16.13
C ARG A 65 -2.15 13.26 -15.02
N SER A 66 -1.33 12.24 -14.95
CA SER A 66 -1.48 11.14 -14.00
C SER A 66 -1.56 11.62 -12.54
N VAL A 67 -2.50 11.02 -11.80
CA VAL A 67 -2.56 11.09 -10.33
C VAL A 67 -2.01 9.77 -9.79
N ASP A 68 -0.74 9.81 -9.34
CA ASP A 68 0.07 8.61 -9.09
C ASP A 68 -0.12 8.05 -7.67
N CYS A 69 -0.56 8.88 -6.73
CA CYS A 69 -0.74 8.50 -5.34
C CYS A 69 -1.98 9.16 -4.72
N LEU A 70 -2.61 8.45 -3.79
CA LEU A 70 -3.71 8.95 -2.97
C LEU A 70 -3.74 8.27 -1.60
N ALA A 71 -4.21 8.99 -0.58
CA ALA A 71 -4.44 8.43 0.75
C ALA A 71 -5.49 9.23 1.53
N PHE A 72 -6.23 8.53 2.37
CA PHE A 72 -7.05 9.13 3.42
C PHE A 72 -6.20 9.40 4.67
N SER A 73 -6.52 10.49 5.40
CA SER A 73 -6.02 10.68 6.76
C SER A 73 -6.58 9.60 7.71
N GLN A 74 -5.89 9.37 8.82
CA GLN A 74 -6.27 8.31 9.77
C GLN A 74 -7.66 8.52 10.41
N ASP A 75 -8.08 9.76 10.58
CA ASP A 75 -9.41 10.11 11.08
C ASP A 75 -10.49 10.12 9.98
N GLY A 76 -10.11 9.90 8.72
CA GLY A 76 -11.01 9.92 7.57
C GLY A 76 -11.53 11.30 7.17
N GLN A 77 -11.03 12.38 7.79
CA GLN A 77 -11.47 13.74 7.50
C GLN A 77 -10.88 14.29 6.21
N PHE A 78 -9.73 13.80 5.78
CA PHE A 78 -9.05 14.27 4.58
C PHE A 78 -8.80 13.15 3.59
N LEU A 79 -8.89 13.49 2.30
CA LEU A 79 -8.33 12.73 1.18
C LEU A 79 -7.30 13.61 0.49
N SER A 80 -6.11 13.08 0.27
CA SER A 80 -5.06 13.75 -0.51
C SER A 80 -4.67 12.95 -1.73
N VAL A 81 -4.32 13.66 -2.80
CA VAL A 81 -3.78 13.06 -4.02
C VAL A 81 -2.57 13.85 -4.51
N GLY A 82 -1.68 13.17 -5.22
CA GLY A 82 -0.52 13.74 -5.87
C GLY A 82 -0.22 13.07 -7.20
N GLY A 83 0.54 13.75 -8.06
CA GLY A 83 0.90 13.19 -9.36
C GLY A 83 1.78 14.11 -10.20
N GLN A 84 1.75 13.91 -11.51
CA GLN A 84 2.67 14.53 -12.48
C GLN A 84 2.41 16.02 -12.73
N ASN A 85 1.27 16.55 -12.30
CA ASN A 85 0.99 17.98 -12.38
C ASN A 85 1.72 18.81 -11.30
N GLY A 86 2.40 18.15 -10.34
CA GLY A 86 3.11 18.81 -9.25
C GLY A 86 2.21 19.39 -8.17
N GLN A 87 0.92 19.07 -8.19
CA GLN A 87 -0.04 19.53 -7.19
C GLN A 87 -0.30 18.42 -6.15
N VAL A 88 -0.38 18.82 -4.88
CA VAL A 88 -1.08 18.03 -3.87
C VAL A 88 -2.44 18.66 -3.65
N LYS A 89 -3.50 17.94 -4.03
CA LYS A 89 -4.88 18.37 -3.79
C LYS A 89 -5.41 17.68 -2.55
N ILE A 90 -6.06 18.44 -1.68
CA ILE A 90 -6.58 17.97 -0.39
C ILE A 90 -8.05 18.32 -0.31
N TRP A 91 -8.88 17.28 -0.19
CA TRP A 91 -10.30 17.40 0.09
C TRP A 91 -10.56 17.11 1.55
N GLN A 92 -11.50 17.83 2.14
CA GLN A 92 -11.96 17.61 3.50
C GLN A 92 -13.41 17.13 3.51
N LEU A 93 -13.74 16.20 4.37
CA LEU A 93 -15.10 15.75 4.57
C LEU A 93 -15.91 16.79 5.33
N GLN A 94 -16.88 17.42 4.64
CA GLN A 94 -17.76 18.44 5.17
C GLN A 94 -19.22 18.06 4.89
N SER A 95 -20.04 18.02 5.92
CA SER A 95 -21.48 17.68 5.81
C SER A 95 -21.78 16.40 5.00
N GLY A 96 -20.87 15.41 5.04
CA GLY A 96 -21.01 14.14 4.34
C GLY A 96 -20.47 14.10 2.90
N ALA A 97 -19.90 15.20 2.39
CA ALA A 97 -19.25 15.27 1.09
C ALA A 97 -17.78 15.70 1.23
N PHE A 98 -16.94 15.29 0.28
CA PHE A 98 -15.55 15.76 0.21
C PHE A 98 -15.47 17.03 -0.62
N GLU A 99 -15.04 18.12 0.00
CA GLU A 99 -14.85 19.44 -0.63
C GLU A 99 -13.36 19.77 -0.73
N LEU A 100 -12.91 20.29 -1.89
CA LEU A 100 -11.53 20.69 -2.12
C LEU A 100 -11.20 21.91 -1.24
N VAL A 101 -10.29 21.73 -0.27
CA VAL A 101 -9.94 22.80 0.68
C VAL A 101 -8.54 23.36 0.45
N ARG A 102 -7.65 22.62 -0.20
CA ARG A 102 -6.27 23.06 -0.42
C ARG A 102 -5.68 22.49 -1.70
N ILE A 103 -4.89 23.30 -2.38
CA ILE A 103 -3.95 22.90 -3.43
C ILE A 103 -2.58 23.39 -3.02
N LEU A 104 -1.60 22.50 -2.91
CA LEU A 104 -0.19 22.83 -2.69
C LEU A 104 0.51 22.74 -4.05
N GLU A 105 1.00 23.87 -4.52
CA GLU A 105 1.66 24.00 -5.84
C GLU A 105 3.14 23.71 -5.71
N ASN A 106 3.64 22.72 -6.45
CA ASN A 106 5.03 22.30 -6.43
C ASN A 106 5.64 22.15 -7.84
N THR A 107 4.95 22.64 -8.86
CA THR A 107 5.42 22.59 -10.26
C THR A 107 6.83 23.18 -10.37
N PRO A 108 7.81 22.53 -11.06
CA PRO A 108 7.64 21.35 -11.94
C PRO A 108 7.92 20.00 -11.27
N ALA A 109 8.02 19.92 -9.94
CA ALA A 109 8.30 18.66 -9.25
C ALA A 109 7.07 17.75 -9.25
N TRP A 110 7.24 16.47 -9.57
CA TRP A 110 6.18 15.47 -9.45
C TRP A 110 6.01 15.06 -7.99
N VAL A 111 4.78 14.63 -7.65
CA VAL A 111 4.43 14.07 -6.34
C VAL A 111 4.18 12.57 -6.51
N ASP A 112 5.23 11.76 -6.37
CA ASP A 112 5.17 10.33 -6.63
C ASP A 112 4.68 9.52 -5.42
N ARG A 113 4.86 10.07 -4.22
CA ARG A 113 4.52 9.42 -2.95
C ARG A 113 3.88 10.41 -1.99
N LEU A 114 2.91 9.94 -1.24
CA LEU A 114 2.34 10.65 -0.10
C LEU A 114 1.92 9.66 0.99
N ALA A 115 1.99 10.10 2.24
CA ALA A 115 1.60 9.32 3.40
C ALA A 115 1.10 10.22 4.53
N TRP A 116 -0.09 9.91 5.06
CA TRP A 116 -0.58 10.52 6.28
C TRP A 116 0.04 9.87 7.52
N SER A 117 0.32 10.67 8.54
CA SER A 117 0.69 10.15 9.85
C SER A 117 -0.46 9.31 10.43
N PRO A 118 -0.16 8.15 11.06
CA PRO A 118 -1.19 7.29 11.65
C PRO A 118 -1.82 7.84 12.94
N THR A 119 -1.28 8.92 13.50
CA THR A 119 -1.73 9.47 14.79
C THR A 119 -2.07 10.95 14.76
N GLN A 120 -1.64 11.67 13.73
CA GLN A 120 -1.84 13.11 13.57
C GLN A 120 -2.23 13.44 12.12
N ASN A 121 -2.85 14.58 11.89
CA ASN A 121 -3.16 15.05 10.54
C ASN A 121 -1.96 15.75 9.88
N LEU A 122 -0.82 15.04 9.82
CA LEU A 122 0.40 15.43 9.11
C LEU A 122 0.50 14.64 7.81
N LEU A 123 0.61 15.33 6.69
CA LEU A 123 0.77 14.74 5.36
C LEU A 123 2.20 14.92 4.86
N ALA A 124 2.94 13.81 4.73
CA ALA A 124 4.23 13.81 4.06
C ALA A 124 4.07 13.52 2.56
N PHE A 125 4.82 14.20 1.70
CA PHE A 125 4.82 13.95 0.26
C PHE A 125 6.18 14.24 -0.38
N SER A 126 6.51 13.49 -1.44
CA SER A 126 7.80 13.57 -2.13
C SER A 126 7.81 14.66 -3.20
N LEU A 127 8.93 15.37 -3.33
CA LEU A 127 9.23 16.38 -4.34
C LEU A 127 10.67 16.18 -4.86
N GLY A 128 10.87 15.15 -5.67
CA GLY A 128 12.22 14.74 -6.07
C GLY A 128 13.06 14.35 -4.85
N LYS A 129 14.14 15.07 -4.57
CA LYS A 129 15.01 14.81 -3.40
C LYS A 129 14.48 15.39 -2.08
N TYR A 130 13.40 16.14 -2.11
CA TYR A 130 12.79 16.72 -0.92
C TYR A 130 11.55 15.94 -0.52
N VAL A 131 11.24 15.98 0.77
CA VAL A 131 9.97 15.55 1.35
C VAL A 131 9.42 16.71 2.16
N GLN A 132 8.21 17.16 1.83
CA GLN A 132 7.51 18.14 2.65
C GLN A 132 6.51 17.45 3.57
N VAL A 133 6.33 18.05 4.74
CA VAL A 133 5.27 17.66 5.69
C VAL A 133 4.33 18.86 5.85
N TRP A 134 3.08 18.64 5.48
CA TRP A 134 2.00 19.62 5.65
C TRP A 134 1.19 19.30 6.89
N ASP A 135 0.95 20.31 7.73
CA ASP A 135 0.11 20.21 8.91
C ASP A 135 -1.30 20.68 8.60
N ALA A 136 -2.28 19.77 8.70
CA ALA A 136 -3.68 20.09 8.40
C ALA A 136 -4.34 20.99 9.46
N ALA A 137 -3.87 20.97 10.71
CA ALA A 137 -4.42 21.80 11.78
C ALA A 137 -3.96 23.27 11.64
N LEU A 138 -2.71 23.48 11.22
CA LEU A 138 -2.12 24.80 10.99
C LEU A 138 -2.38 25.30 9.56
N GLY A 139 -2.61 24.40 8.61
CA GLY A 139 -2.80 24.71 7.19
C GLY A 139 -1.53 25.16 6.46
N GLU A 140 -0.35 24.81 7.00
CA GLU A 140 0.97 25.22 6.49
C GLU A 140 1.96 24.06 6.40
N ILE A 141 3.09 24.28 5.73
CA ILE A 141 4.20 23.32 5.67
C ILE A 141 4.96 23.39 7.00
N ALA A 142 4.94 22.27 7.74
CA ALA A 142 5.65 22.13 9.00
C ALA A 142 7.17 22.02 8.80
N THR A 143 7.61 21.30 7.74
CA THR A 143 9.04 21.14 7.42
C THR A 143 9.27 20.73 5.97
N THR A 144 10.52 20.92 5.51
CA THR A 144 11.03 20.42 4.22
C THR A 144 12.33 19.67 4.45
N LEU A 145 12.27 18.36 4.37
CA LEU A 145 13.38 17.44 4.59
C LEU A 145 14.15 17.21 3.29
N ASN A 146 15.49 17.17 3.36
CA ASN A 146 16.34 16.93 2.20
C ASN A 146 16.96 15.54 2.28
N PHE A 147 16.61 14.68 1.32
CA PHE A 147 17.23 13.36 1.21
C PHE A 147 18.68 13.42 0.71
N GLU A 148 19.05 14.50 0.00
CA GLU A 148 20.38 14.88 -0.51
C GLU A 148 20.88 14.01 -1.67
N THR A 149 21.04 12.71 -1.50
CA THR A 149 21.76 11.82 -2.41
C THR A 149 20.96 11.40 -3.64
N SER A 150 19.62 11.42 -3.57
CA SER A 150 18.73 11.04 -4.67
C SER A 150 17.32 11.56 -4.45
N SER A 151 16.40 11.21 -5.37
CA SER A 151 14.97 11.35 -5.12
C SER A 151 14.54 10.45 -3.96
N ALA A 152 13.53 10.90 -3.20
CA ALA A 152 12.76 10.08 -2.28
C ALA A 152 11.95 9.08 -3.10
N LEU A 153 12.24 7.79 -2.95
CA LEU A 153 11.63 6.71 -3.74
C LEU A 153 10.41 6.09 -3.05
N ASP A 154 10.40 6.14 -1.72
CA ASP A 154 9.26 5.72 -0.91
C ASP A 154 9.23 6.48 0.42
N ILE A 155 8.01 6.61 1.00
CA ILE A 155 7.76 7.34 2.24
C ILE A 155 6.80 6.54 3.10
N THR A 156 7.12 6.40 4.39
CA THR A 156 6.21 5.77 5.36
C THR A 156 6.40 6.35 6.75
N TRP A 157 5.33 6.36 7.53
CA TRP A 157 5.39 6.70 8.94
C TRP A 157 5.60 5.46 9.79
N HIS A 158 6.31 5.63 10.89
CA HIS A 158 6.30 4.65 11.96
C HIS A 158 4.88 4.56 12.58
N PRO A 159 4.40 3.38 13.03
CA PRO A 159 3.05 3.24 13.56
C PRO A 159 2.70 4.14 14.76
N ASP A 160 3.70 4.59 15.53
CA ASP A 160 3.48 5.55 16.64
C ASP A 160 3.27 7.00 16.18
N GLY A 161 3.44 7.28 14.86
CA GLY A 161 3.33 8.62 14.28
C GLY A 161 4.48 9.58 14.61
N LYS A 162 5.51 9.13 15.34
CA LYS A 162 6.63 9.97 15.80
C LYS A 162 7.83 9.98 14.87
N ARG A 163 7.84 9.14 13.85
CA ARG A 163 8.97 9.03 12.93
C ARG A 163 8.49 8.97 11.49
N LEU A 164 9.10 9.79 10.66
CA LEU A 164 8.94 9.75 9.21
C LEU A 164 10.15 9.08 8.57
N THR A 165 9.88 8.09 7.74
CA THR A 165 10.91 7.28 7.09
C THR A 165 10.86 7.49 5.60
N VAL A 166 12.02 7.73 5.00
CA VAL A 166 12.19 7.98 3.57
C VAL A 166 13.24 7.03 3.01
N GLY A 167 12.90 6.30 1.96
CA GLY A 167 13.82 5.45 1.21
C GLY A 167 14.35 6.15 -0.04
N GLY A 168 15.61 5.88 -0.38
CA GLY A 168 16.27 6.41 -1.56
C GLY A 168 17.62 5.74 -1.83
N TYR A 169 18.50 6.38 -2.61
CA TYR A 169 19.82 5.84 -2.89
C TYR A 169 20.70 5.87 -1.64
N GLN A 170 21.42 4.78 -1.40
CA GLN A 170 22.27 4.51 -0.24
C GLN A 170 21.51 4.25 1.07
N GLY A 171 20.20 4.00 1.01
CA GLY A 171 19.46 3.48 2.16
C GLY A 171 18.23 4.27 2.55
N VAL A 172 18.02 4.35 3.86
CA VAL A 172 16.83 4.89 4.48
C VAL A 172 17.22 5.94 5.52
N LYS A 173 16.56 7.11 5.48
CA LYS A 173 16.64 8.15 6.50
C LYS A 173 15.36 8.16 7.32
N ILE A 174 15.49 8.30 8.66
CA ILE A 174 14.37 8.33 9.59
C ILE A 174 14.48 9.58 10.45
N TRP A 175 13.51 10.50 10.28
CA TRP A 175 13.43 11.74 11.05
C TRP A 175 12.44 11.60 12.20
N THR A 176 12.69 12.31 13.30
CA THR A 176 11.79 12.41 14.44
C THR A 176 10.81 13.57 14.23
N ALA A 177 9.50 13.31 14.34
CA ALA A 177 8.47 14.32 14.12
C ALA A 177 8.36 15.35 15.26
N ASP A 178 8.88 15.04 16.43
CA ASP A 178 8.93 15.98 17.57
C ASP A 178 10.03 17.05 17.38
N ASP A 179 11.06 16.77 16.56
CA ASP A 179 12.13 17.71 16.21
C ASP A 179 12.64 17.42 14.78
N TRP A 180 12.16 18.22 13.81
CA TRP A 180 12.51 18.06 12.40
C TRP A 180 13.91 18.58 12.05
N ASP A 181 14.54 19.35 12.94
CA ASP A 181 15.88 19.91 12.75
C ASP A 181 16.99 18.95 13.21
N ASP A 182 16.64 17.90 13.96
CA ASP A 182 17.57 16.85 14.34
C ASP A 182 18.07 16.05 13.13
N ASP A 183 19.31 15.58 13.20
CA ASP A 183 19.89 14.71 12.19
C ASP A 183 19.11 13.38 12.12
N PRO A 184 18.76 12.91 10.91
CA PRO A 184 18.03 11.67 10.77
C PRO A 184 18.88 10.45 11.13
N TYR A 185 18.26 9.42 11.72
CA TYR A 185 18.89 8.11 11.78
C TYR A 185 19.11 7.57 10.36
N LEU A 186 20.32 7.12 10.05
CA LEU A 186 20.70 6.60 8.74
C LEU A 186 20.87 5.08 8.78
N LEU A 187 19.99 4.35 8.10
CA LEU A 187 20.18 2.94 7.76
C LEU A 187 20.89 2.84 6.41
N THR A 188 22.22 2.70 6.43
CA THR A 188 23.03 2.60 5.21
C THR A 188 22.81 1.27 4.52
N ILE A 189 22.41 1.32 3.24
CA ILE A 189 22.23 0.17 2.36
C ILE A 189 23.00 0.47 1.07
N PRO A 190 23.87 -0.44 0.58
CA PRO A 190 24.69 -0.18 -0.61
C PRO A 190 23.88 -0.25 -1.93
N SER A 191 22.61 0.11 -1.88
CA SER A 191 21.65 0.10 -2.98
C SER A 191 20.59 1.17 -2.78
N ALA A 192 19.67 1.31 -3.74
CA ALA A 192 18.49 2.17 -3.55
C ALA A 192 17.36 1.39 -2.88
N SER A 193 16.79 1.97 -1.81
CA SER A 193 15.58 1.52 -1.13
C SER A 193 14.36 2.01 -1.90
N VAL A 194 13.68 1.11 -2.58
CA VAL A 194 12.55 1.43 -3.49
C VAL A 194 11.18 1.08 -2.90
N ALA A 195 11.16 0.36 -1.78
CA ALA A 195 9.98 0.05 -0.99
C ALA A 195 10.40 -0.03 0.48
N ILE A 196 9.67 0.63 1.37
CA ILE A 196 9.91 0.59 2.81
C ILE A 196 8.61 0.31 3.56
N ALA A 197 8.69 -0.49 4.63
CA ALA A 197 7.54 -0.80 5.45
C ALA A 197 7.94 -1.05 6.90
N TRP A 198 7.24 -0.40 7.83
CA TRP A 198 7.30 -0.73 9.25
C TRP A 198 6.38 -1.92 9.57
N SER A 199 6.81 -2.76 10.49
CA SER A 199 5.91 -3.75 11.10
C SER A 199 4.82 -3.03 11.92
N PRO A 200 3.61 -3.62 12.09
CA PRO A 200 2.51 -2.97 12.79
C PRO A 200 2.82 -2.58 14.24
N ASP A 201 3.73 -3.31 14.90
CA ASP A 201 4.21 -3.02 16.26
C ASP A 201 5.36 -1.99 16.30
N GLY A 202 5.83 -1.51 15.14
CA GLY A 202 6.96 -0.59 15.02
C GLY A 202 8.33 -1.19 15.34
N LYS A 203 8.39 -2.50 15.60
CA LYS A 203 9.64 -3.16 16.02
C LYS A 203 10.61 -3.40 14.87
N TYR A 204 10.10 -3.59 13.65
CA TYR A 204 10.92 -3.88 12.48
C TYR A 204 10.65 -2.89 11.37
N ILE A 205 11.72 -2.48 10.68
CA ILE A 205 11.64 -1.81 9.38
C ILE A 205 12.23 -2.72 8.31
N ALA A 206 11.49 -2.90 7.21
CA ALA A 206 11.96 -3.60 6.03
C ALA A 206 12.20 -2.61 4.89
N SER A 207 13.32 -2.78 4.19
CA SER A 207 13.67 -2.07 2.97
C SER A 207 13.84 -3.05 1.83
N GLY A 208 13.03 -2.91 0.79
CA GLY A 208 13.15 -3.62 -0.47
C GLY A 208 14.05 -2.83 -1.43
N ASN A 209 15.09 -3.50 -1.95
CA ASN A 209 16.18 -2.83 -2.61
C ASN A 209 16.23 -3.12 -4.12
N LEU A 210 16.83 -2.20 -4.86
CA LEU A 210 17.01 -2.31 -6.31
C LEU A 210 17.99 -3.43 -6.69
N ASP A 211 18.95 -3.75 -5.82
CA ASP A 211 19.95 -4.82 -5.98
C ASP A 211 19.41 -6.23 -5.68
N ARG A 212 18.09 -6.41 -5.60
CA ARG A 212 17.43 -7.69 -5.35
C ARG A 212 17.69 -8.23 -3.94
N THR A 213 17.78 -7.36 -2.96
CA THR A 213 17.87 -7.72 -1.54
C THR A 213 16.72 -7.10 -0.75
N ILE A 214 16.45 -7.66 0.43
CA ILE A 214 15.66 -7.02 1.47
C ILE A 214 16.57 -6.85 2.68
N THR A 215 16.56 -5.65 3.24
CA THR A 215 17.22 -5.37 4.52
C THR A 215 16.13 -5.22 5.57
N VAL A 216 16.20 -6.00 6.66
CA VAL A 216 15.29 -5.89 7.80
C VAL A 216 16.10 -5.48 9.02
N LEU A 217 15.74 -4.35 9.60
CA LEU A 217 16.32 -3.85 10.84
C LEU A 217 15.30 -4.02 11.98
N GLU A 218 15.68 -4.64 13.06
CA GLU A 218 14.99 -4.51 14.35
C GLU A 218 15.35 -3.15 14.94
N TRP A 219 14.35 -2.34 15.26
CA TRP A 219 14.60 -0.98 15.76
C TRP A 219 15.46 -1.02 17.04
N GLU A 220 16.41 -0.11 17.12
CA GLU A 220 17.44 -0.05 18.18
C GLU A 220 18.50 -1.17 18.15
N ASN A 221 18.42 -2.12 17.21
CA ASN A 221 19.47 -3.12 17.00
C ASN A 221 20.34 -2.71 15.80
N PRO A 222 21.66 -2.48 15.95
CA PRO A 222 22.52 -1.99 14.87
C PRO A 222 22.81 -3.02 13.78
N HIS A 223 22.34 -4.27 13.92
CA HIS A 223 22.68 -5.37 13.03
C HIS A 223 21.48 -5.81 12.18
N PRO A 224 21.32 -5.28 10.94
CA PRO A 224 20.22 -5.68 10.06
C PRO A 224 20.44 -7.07 9.48
N TRP A 225 19.33 -7.79 9.24
CA TRP A 225 19.34 -8.98 8.38
C TRP A 225 19.28 -8.57 6.91
N VAL A 226 20.05 -9.26 6.06
CA VAL A 226 20.02 -9.07 4.61
C VAL A 226 19.57 -10.35 3.92
N MET A 227 18.38 -10.31 3.35
CA MET A 227 17.74 -11.41 2.65
C MET A 227 18.07 -11.33 1.15
N ARG A 228 18.45 -12.47 0.55
CA ARG A 228 18.96 -12.56 -0.83
C ARG A 228 18.23 -13.67 -1.61
N GLY A 229 18.50 -13.75 -2.91
CA GLY A 229 17.98 -14.82 -3.77
C GLY A 229 16.76 -14.44 -4.59
N PHE A 230 16.48 -13.16 -4.72
CA PHE A 230 15.35 -12.67 -5.53
C PHE A 230 15.71 -12.56 -7.02
N PRO A 231 14.77 -12.88 -7.93
CA PRO A 231 15.00 -12.81 -9.37
C PRO A 231 15.12 -11.36 -9.91
N GLY A 232 14.47 -10.40 -9.24
CA GLY A 232 14.44 -9.00 -9.64
C GLY A 232 14.42 -8.05 -8.44
N LYS A 233 14.32 -6.75 -8.68
CA LYS A 233 14.15 -5.74 -7.65
C LYS A 233 12.91 -6.05 -6.78
N ILE A 234 12.96 -5.66 -5.53
CA ILE A 234 11.82 -5.76 -4.63
C ILE A 234 10.86 -4.62 -4.94
N ARG A 235 9.61 -4.95 -5.29
CA ARG A 235 8.61 -3.94 -5.69
C ARG A 235 7.70 -3.54 -4.55
N GLN A 236 7.29 -4.51 -3.73
CA GLN A 236 6.31 -4.33 -2.66
C GLN A 236 6.73 -5.11 -1.43
N LEU A 237 6.41 -4.55 -0.28
CA LEU A 237 6.56 -5.15 1.05
C LEU A 237 5.24 -5.04 1.78
N ALA A 238 4.84 -6.08 2.49
CA ALA A 238 3.65 -6.08 3.32
C ALA A 238 3.89 -6.90 4.59
N TRP A 239 3.58 -6.31 5.75
CA TRP A 239 3.58 -7.00 7.03
C TRP A 239 2.18 -7.50 7.37
N SER A 240 2.08 -8.66 8.04
CA SER A 240 0.81 -9.12 8.61
C SER A 240 0.53 -8.45 9.95
N ASP A 241 -0.75 -8.27 10.29
CA ASP A 241 -1.16 -7.79 11.62
C ASP A 241 -1.14 -8.93 12.66
N ILE A 242 -1.01 -10.18 12.20
CA ILE A 242 -0.99 -11.35 13.06
C ILE A 242 0.46 -11.77 13.27
N PHE A 243 0.80 -12.00 14.52
CA PHE A 243 2.12 -12.39 14.97
C PHE A 243 2.25 -13.91 15.04
N ASN A 244 3.43 -14.41 14.74
CA ASN A 244 3.77 -15.82 14.89
C ASN A 244 4.05 -16.17 16.38
N LYS A 245 4.52 -17.40 16.65
CA LYS A 245 4.78 -17.87 18.02
C LYS A 245 5.88 -17.12 18.76
N VAL A 246 6.80 -16.50 18.01
CA VAL A 246 7.91 -15.69 18.59
C VAL A 246 7.58 -14.21 18.67
N GLY A 247 6.29 -13.85 18.46
CA GLY A 247 5.85 -12.45 18.56
C GLY A 247 6.31 -11.58 17.39
N THR A 248 6.55 -12.16 16.20
CA THR A 248 6.96 -11.43 15.01
C THR A 248 5.92 -11.57 13.90
N PRO A 249 5.54 -10.49 13.17
CA PRO A 249 4.64 -10.59 12.03
C PRO A 249 5.33 -11.24 10.82
N LEU A 250 4.54 -11.77 9.89
CA LEU A 250 5.05 -12.25 8.61
C LEU A 250 5.37 -11.07 7.70
N LEU A 251 6.47 -11.15 6.95
CA LEU A 251 6.82 -10.21 5.90
C LEU A 251 6.60 -10.86 4.53
N ALA A 252 5.69 -10.32 3.72
CA ALA A 252 5.54 -10.69 2.32
C ALA A 252 6.27 -9.67 1.44
N SER A 253 6.92 -10.15 0.40
CA SER A 253 7.63 -9.33 -0.60
C SER A 253 7.32 -9.82 -2.00
N SER A 254 7.25 -8.91 -2.99
CA SER A 254 7.14 -9.25 -4.40
C SER A 254 8.41 -8.91 -5.18
N SER A 255 8.82 -9.83 -6.07
CA SER A 255 9.94 -9.66 -6.98
C SER A 255 9.65 -10.40 -8.27
N ALA A 256 9.60 -9.70 -9.39
CA ALA A 256 9.14 -10.23 -10.67
C ALA A 256 7.74 -10.90 -10.51
N GLU A 257 7.56 -12.16 -10.93
CA GLU A 257 6.34 -12.96 -10.81
C GLU A 257 6.23 -13.74 -9.47
N GLY A 258 7.23 -13.63 -8.59
CA GLY A 258 7.31 -14.36 -7.32
C GLY A 258 6.90 -13.55 -6.11
N ILE A 259 6.26 -14.22 -5.15
CA ILE A 259 6.05 -13.72 -3.79
C ILE A 259 6.91 -14.56 -2.85
N VAL A 260 7.63 -13.90 -1.95
CA VAL A 260 8.36 -14.57 -0.88
C VAL A 260 7.81 -14.10 0.46
N VAL A 261 7.42 -15.05 1.28
CA VAL A 261 6.94 -14.79 2.65
C VAL A 261 8.03 -15.21 3.63
N TRP A 262 8.38 -14.30 4.52
CA TRP A 262 9.42 -14.48 5.52
C TRP A 262 8.81 -14.59 6.91
N GLU A 263 9.32 -15.54 7.69
CA GLU A 263 8.90 -15.82 9.06
C GLU A 263 10.12 -15.92 9.97
N LYS A 264 10.19 -15.06 11.00
CA LYS A 264 11.28 -15.08 11.98
C LYS A 264 11.15 -16.35 12.81
N GLN A 265 12.27 -17.07 12.98
CA GLN A 265 12.36 -18.31 13.73
C GLN A 265 12.70 -18.04 15.20
N GLU A 266 12.39 -19.02 16.07
CA GLU A 266 12.74 -18.99 17.50
C GLU A 266 14.26 -19.11 17.70
N ASP A 267 14.89 -19.93 16.85
CA ASP A 267 16.34 -20.06 16.80
C ASP A 267 16.95 -18.87 16.06
N GLU A 268 17.62 -17.98 16.80
CA GLU A 268 18.24 -16.77 16.26
C GLU A 268 19.33 -17.09 15.21
N THR A 269 19.92 -18.29 15.24
CA THR A 269 20.93 -18.71 14.24
C THR A 269 20.31 -18.95 12.87
N LEU A 270 19.01 -19.29 12.80
CA LEU A 270 18.24 -19.43 11.58
C LEU A 270 17.71 -18.07 11.09
N GLY A 271 17.50 -17.14 12.00
CA GLY A 271 17.00 -15.79 11.70
C GLY A 271 15.62 -15.81 11.02
N TRP A 272 15.57 -15.49 9.73
CA TRP A 272 14.35 -15.45 8.93
C TRP A 272 14.32 -16.58 7.92
N GLU A 273 13.28 -17.40 7.96
CA GLU A 273 13.03 -18.47 7.00
C GLU A 273 12.04 -18.02 5.93
N SER A 274 12.32 -18.37 4.67
CA SER A 274 11.52 -17.98 3.52
C SER A 274 10.65 -19.11 2.98
N ARG A 275 9.51 -18.73 2.40
CA ARG A 275 8.73 -19.60 1.53
C ARG A 275 8.32 -18.84 0.27
N VAL A 276 8.40 -19.53 -0.87
CA VAL A 276 7.98 -18.97 -2.16
C VAL A 276 6.53 -19.37 -2.42
N LEU A 277 5.72 -18.40 -2.84
CA LEU A 277 4.37 -18.63 -3.34
C LEU A 277 4.39 -18.47 -4.86
N ALA A 278 4.21 -19.58 -5.56
CA ALA A 278 4.15 -19.62 -7.01
C ALA A 278 2.69 -19.75 -7.49
N GLY A 279 2.31 -18.96 -8.49
CA GLY A 279 0.93 -18.96 -9.02
C GLY A 279 0.61 -17.81 -9.95
N HIS A 280 1.50 -16.83 -10.07
CA HIS A 280 1.42 -15.78 -11.09
C HIS A 280 2.36 -16.06 -12.26
N GLU A 281 1.96 -15.60 -13.45
CA GLU A 281 2.70 -15.79 -14.70
C GLU A 281 3.31 -14.48 -15.23
N ALA A 282 3.02 -13.35 -14.54
CA ALA A 282 3.57 -12.03 -14.88
C ALA A 282 3.89 -11.24 -13.59
N THR A 283 4.47 -10.06 -13.79
CA THR A 283 4.92 -9.19 -12.69
C THR A 283 3.80 -8.91 -11.68
N ILE A 284 4.11 -9.12 -10.40
CA ILE A 284 3.24 -8.78 -9.29
C ILE A 284 3.32 -7.28 -9.03
N GLN A 285 2.18 -6.61 -9.07
CA GLN A 285 2.05 -5.17 -8.92
C GLN A 285 1.73 -4.76 -7.48
N SER A 286 0.97 -5.60 -6.75
CA SER A 286 0.62 -5.30 -5.36
C SER A 286 0.49 -6.57 -4.53
N VAL A 287 0.90 -6.50 -3.26
CA VAL A 287 0.70 -7.54 -2.24
C VAL A 287 0.22 -6.87 -0.95
N GLN A 288 -0.83 -7.42 -0.33
CA GLN A 288 -1.35 -6.89 0.93
C GLN A 288 -1.95 -8.02 1.77
N PHE A 289 -1.69 -8.00 3.08
CA PHE A 289 -2.41 -8.85 4.02
C PHE A 289 -3.81 -8.30 4.29
N GLN A 290 -4.78 -9.19 4.41
CA GLN A 290 -6.10 -8.84 4.93
C GLN A 290 -5.94 -8.41 6.39
N PRO A 291 -6.54 -7.26 6.81
CA PRO A 291 -6.50 -6.81 8.19
C PRO A 291 -6.96 -7.89 9.17
N ASN A 292 -6.25 -8.02 10.29
CA ASN A 292 -6.48 -9.00 11.36
C ASN A 292 -6.48 -10.47 10.88
N SER A 293 -5.67 -10.78 9.86
CA SER A 293 -5.61 -12.12 9.24
C SER A 293 -4.25 -12.41 8.65
N CYS A 294 -3.92 -13.69 8.49
CA CYS A 294 -2.80 -14.13 7.66
C CYS A 294 -3.23 -14.46 6.22
N LEU A 295 -4.40 -14.01 5.75
CA LEU A 295 -4.77 -14.10 4.35
C LEU A 295 -4.01 -13.03 3.56
N LEU A 296 -3.22 -13.45 2.59
CA LEU A 296 -2.49 -12.54 1.70
C LEU A 296 -3.25 -12.43 0.37
N ALA A 297 -3.38 -11.24 -0.18
CA ALA A 297 -3.80 -10.98 -1.54
C ALA A 297 -2.63 -10.50 -2.37
N SER A 298 -2.57 -10.93 -3.63
CA SER A 298 -1.60 -10.45 -4.61
C SER A 298 -2.27 -10.16 -5.94
N ALA A 299 -1.94 -9.04 -6.56
CA ALA A 299 -2.41 -8.64 -7.88
C ALA A 299 -1.27 -8.62 -8.89
N SER A 300 -1.52 -9.12 -10.09
CA SER A 300 -0.49 -9.25 -11.11
C SER A 300 -0.95 -8.74 -12.48
N ALA A 301 0.02 -8.41 -13.31
CA ALA A 301 -0.15 -8.09 -14.71
C ALA A 301 -0.66 -9.28 -15.57
N ASP A 302 -0.77 -10.48 -14.99
CA ASP A 302 -1.43 -11.65 -15.62
C ASP A 302 -2.96 -11.59 -15.61
N GLY A 303 -3.57 -10.57 -14.99
CA GLY A 303 -5.02 -10.40 -14.88
C GLY A 303 -5.66 -11.16 -13.74
N TRP A 304 -4.85 -11.64 -12.80
CA TRP A 304 -5.33 -12.37 -11.63
C TRP A 304 -5.04 -11.64 -10.31
N VAL A 305 -5.98 -11.75 -9.38
CA VAL A 305 -5.76 -11.51 -7.96
C VAL A 305 -5.82 -12.87 -7.25
N CYS A 306 -4.71 -13.29 -6.66
CA CYS A 306 -4.61 -14.55 -5.93
C CYS A 306 -4.78 -14.34 -4.43
N LEU A 307 -5.57 -15.20 -3.78
CA LEU A 307 -5.73 -15.23 -2.33
C LEU A 307 -4.99 -16.45 -1.74
N TRP A 308 -4.11 -16.17 -0.75
CA TRP A 308 -3.20 -17.14 -0.15
C TRP A 308 -3.55 -17.32 1.33
N GLN A 309 -4.23 -18.42 1.66
CA GLN A 309 -4.58 -18.74 3.05
C GLN A 309 -3.32 -18.98 3.89
N LYS A 310 -3.26 -18.29 5.04
CA LYS A 310 -2.10 -18.32 5.97
C LYS A 310 -0.78 -17.94 5.27
N ALA A 311 -0.85 -17.14 4.20
CA ALA A 311 0.30 -16.81 3.35
C ALA A 311 1.11 -18.07 2.93
N LYS A 312 0.41 -19.19 2.65
CA LYS A 312 1.03 -20.51 2.31
C LYS A 312 0.40 -21.15 1.09
N ARG A 313 -0.92 -21.18 1.01
CA ARG A 313 -1.67 -21.94 0.01
C ARG A 313 -2.64 -21.06 -0.74
N GLN A 314 -2.57 -21.06 -2.06
CA GLN A 314 -3.57 -20.46 -2.93
C GLN A 314 -4.93 -21.12 -2.71
N THR A 315 -5.95 -20.35 -2.42
CA THR A 315 -7.31 -20.84 -2.17
C THR A 315 -8.30 -20.32 -3.15
N GLN A 316 -8.06 -19.15 -3.72
CA GLN A 316 -8.96 -18.53 -4.69
C GLN A 316 -8.18 -17.65 -5.67
N VAL A 317 -8.68 -17.59 -6.92
CA VAL A 317 -8.26 -16.63 -7.93
C VAL A 317 -9.48 -15.77 -8.28
N LEU A 318 -9.29 -14.46 -8.25
CA LEU A 318 -10.26 -13.46 -8.66
C LEU A 318 -9.79 -12.86 -9.98
N ASN A 319 -10.71 -12.57 -10.89
CA ASN A 319 -10.40 -12.06 -12.22
C ASN A 319 -11.32 -10.89 -12.60
N GLY A 320 -11.03 -10.22 -13.73
CA GLY A 320 -11.88 -9.15 -14.25
C GLY A 320 -11.12 -7.99 -14.89
N ALA A 321 -9.79 -7.99 -14.84
CA ALA A 321 -8.93 -7.05 -15.58
C ALA A 321 -8.02 -7.85 -16.53
N PRO A 322 -8.47 -8.13 -17.76
CA PRO A 322 -7.76 -9.04 -18.65
C PRO A 322 -6.39 -8.52 -19.11
N SER A 323 -6.17 -7.21 -19.09
CA SER A 323 -4.88 -6.59 -19.40
C SER A 323 -3.95 -6.51 -18.18
N GLY A 324 -4.40 -6.96 -17.02
CA GLY A 324 -3.63 -6.97 -15.77
C GLY A 324 -4.19 -6.07 -14.69
N PHE A 325 -3.87 -6.41 -13.45
CA PHE A 325 -4.13 -5.57 -12.29
C PHE A 325 -2.92 -4.68 -11.97
N SER A 326 -3.17 -3.50 -11.42
CA SER A 326 -2.18 -2.48 -11.06
C SER A 326 -2.01 -2.30 -9.56
N CYS A 327 -3.10 -2.34 -8.80
CA CYS A 327 -3.12 -2.04 -7.37
C CYS A 327 -4.21 -2.82 -6.64
N LEU A 328 -4.08 -2.91 -5.31
CA LEU A 328 -5.02 -3.52 -4.38
C LEU A 328 -5.27 -2.61 -3.18
N SER A 329 -6.44 -2.74 -2.57
CA SER A 329 -6.72 -2.20 -1.25
C SER A 329 -7.71 -3.09 -0.49
N TRP A 330 -7.37 -3.49 0.74
CA TRP A 330 -8.31 -4.13 1.65
C TRP A 330 -9.14 -3.09 2.39
N GLN A 331 -10.42 -3.37 2.55
CA GLN A 331 -11.25 -2.66 3.52
C GLN A 331 -10.67 -2.86 4.94
N PRO A 332 -10.61 -1.84 5.81
CA PRO A 332 -10.03 -1.96 7.15
C PRO A 332 -10.64 -3.07 8.02
N GLN A 333 -11.93 -3.42 7.79
CA GLN A 333 -12.61 -4.54 8.46
C GLN A 333 -12.32 -5.91 7.82
N GLY A 334 -11.60 -5.94 6.68
CA GLY A 334 -11.24 -7.16 5.97
C GLY A 334 -12.40 -7.86 5.25
N HIS A 335 -13.56 -7.23 5.12
CA HIS A 335 -14.73 -7.84 4.46
C HIS A 335 -14.74 -7.67 2.94
N GLN A 336 -14.02 -6.67 2.44
CA GLN A 336 -13.94 -6.37 1.01
C GLN A 336 -12.49 -6.21 0.57
N LEU A 337 -12.25 -6.55 -0.70
CA LEU A 337 -11.02 -6.31 -1.42
C LEU A 337 -11.35 -5.53 -2.69
N ALA A 338 -10.68 -4.40 -2.90
CA ALA A 338 -10.73 -3.63 -4.13
C ALA A 338 -9.45 -3.83 -4.95
N ALA A 339 -9.57 -3.82 -6.28
CA ALA A 339 -8.43 -3.86 -7.18
C ALA A 339 -8.67 -2.98 -8.40
N GLY A 340 -7.60 -2.31 -8.84
CA GLY A 340 -7.53 -1.54 -10.07
C GLY A 340 -6.88 -2.30 -11.21
N GLY A 341 -7.38 -2.10 -12.43
CA GLY A 341 -6.87 -2.71 -13.64
C GLY A 341 -6.12 -1.73 -14.54
N GLN A 342 -5.37 -2.30 -15.49
CA GLN A 342 -4.54 -1.53 -16.42
C GLN A 342 -5.33 -0.80 -17.50
N ASN A 343 -6.60 -1.18 -17.73
CA ASN A 343 -7.52 -0.48 -18.65
C ASN A 343 -8.62 0.28 -17.89
N GLY A 344 -8.36 0.68 -16.66
CA GLY A 344 -9.29 1.44 -15.84
C GLY A 344 -10.29 0.62 -15.05
N GLU A 345 -10.27 -0.72 -15.12
CA GLU A 345 -11.19 -1.53 -14.37
C GLU A 345 -11.06 -1.28 -12.86
N LEU A 346 -12.18 -1.05 -12.19
CA LEU A 346 -12.28 -0.95 -10.73
C LEU A 346 -13.20 -2.04 -10.22
N LEU A 347 -12.67 -2.97 -9.47
CA LEU A 347 -13.36 -4.20 -9.05
C LEU A 347 -13.37 -4.33 -7.55
N ILE A 348 -14.51 -4.73 -6.99
CA ILE A 348 -14.67 -4.97 -5.56
C ILE A 348 -15.25 -6.36 -5.36
N TRP A 349 -14.60 -7.13 -4.49
CA TRP A 349 -15.12 -8.43 -4.03
C TRP A 349 -15.45 -8.34 -2.54
N SER A 350 -16.55 -8.97 -2.15
CA SER A 350 -16.97 -9.08 -0.75
C SER A 350 -16.91 -10.52 -0.28
N LYS A 351 -16.62 -10.69 0.99
CA LYS A 351 -16.67 -12.00 1.66
C LYS A 351 -18.11 -12.53 1.60
N SER A 352 -18.27 -13.75 1.10
CA SER A 352 -19.58 -14.40 1.01
C SER A 352 -20.13 -14.66 2.42
N VAL A 353 -21.26 -14.06 2.76
CA VAL A 353 -22.00 -14.42 3.96
C VAL A 353 -22.56 -15.84 3.71
N ARG A 354 -22.05 -16.85 4.39
CA ARG A 354 -22.69 -18.16 4.41
C ARG A 354 -24.09 -17.98 4.97
N GLY A 355 -25.09 -18.09 4.11
CA GLY A 355 -26.49 -18.12 4.55
C GLY A 355 -26.62 -19.19 5.65
N GLN A 356 -27.13 -18.80 6.82
CA GLN A 356 -27.70 -19.76 7.75
C GLN A 356 -28.85 -20.40 6.97
N GLY A 357 -28.64 -21.65 6.54
CA GLY A 357 -29.71 -22.43 5.95
C GLY A 357 -30.84 -22.48 6.96
N PHE A 358 -32.02 -22.08 6.53
CA PHE A 358 -33.26 -22.39 7.26
C PHE A 358 -33.35 -23.90 7.33
N GLY A 359 -33.10 -24.45 8.53
CA GLY A 359 -33.48 -25.80 8.92
C GLY A 359 -34.95 -25.84 9.28
#